data_001b7dc3574d633a092d4f5cb0dd35ce
#
_entry.id   001b7dc3574d633a092d4f5cb0dd35ce
#
_cell.length_a   1.000
_cell.length_b   1.000
_cell.length_c   1.000
_cell.angle_alpha   90.00
_cell.angle_beta   90.00
_cell.angle_gamma   90.00
#
_symmetry.space_group_name_H-M   'P 1'
#
loop_
_entity.id
_entity.type
_entity.pdbx_description
1 polymer ?
#
loop_
_entity_poly.entity_id
_entity_poly.type
_entity_poly.pdbx_seq_one_letter_code
_entity_poly.pdbx_strand_id
1 'polypeptide(L)'
;MAGKDIRTISICCSACRTVLYKYRKGGRGSLVKCRPERILKDHTKGDLRCPDCGSEFARFKVMGGHPAHKVIQGKVFTKGMSRK
;
A
#
# COMPACT_ATOMS: atom_id res chain seq x y z
N MET A 1 -3.49 -21.50 13.01
CA MET A 1 -3.47 -20.95 12.77
C MET A 1 -3.46 -20.32 12.33
N ALA A 2 -3.22 -20.49 12.59
CA ALA A 2 -3.17 -19.77 12.27
C ALA A 2 -3.70 -18.96 11.53
N GLY A 3 -4.37 -18.98 11.32
CA GLY A 3 -5.21 -18.14 10.66
C GLY A 3 -4.71 -16.82 10.24
N LYS A 4 -3.50 -16.73 10.04
CA LYS A 4 -3.05 -15.47 9.61
C LYS A 4 -3.05 -15.40 8.14
N ASP A 5 -3.89 -14.59 7.57
CA ASP A 5 -3.91 -14.36 6.13
C ASP A 5 -2.96 -13.25 5.78
N ILE A 6 -1.71 -13.44 6.13
CA ILE A 6 -0.69 -12.45 5.81
C ILE A 6 -0.07 -12.81 4.48
N ARG A 7 -0.06 -11.86 3.57
CA ARG A 7 0.54 -12.07 2.26
C ARG A 7 1.29 -10.83 1.84
N THR A 8 2.31 -11.07 1.02
CA THR A 8 3.07 -9.97 0.43
C THR A 8 2.39 -9.58 -0.85
N ILE A 9 2.06 -8.32 -0.97
CA ILE A 9 1.42 -7.78 -2.15
C ILE A 9 2.25 -6.65 -2.71
N SER A 10 1.97 -6.32 -3.96
CA SER A 10 2.55 -5.14 -4.59
C SER A 10 1.48 -4.07 -4.69
N ILE A 11 1.82 -2.87 -4.26
CA ILE A 11 0.93 -1.72 -4.41
C ILE A 11 1.47 -0.89 -5.56
N CYS A 12 0.66 -0.68 -6.55
CA CYS A 12 1.08 -0.04 -7.80
C CYS A 12 0.27 1.21 -8.09
N CYS A 13 0.91 2.15 -8.76
CA CYS A 13 0.22 3.35 -9.21
C CYS A 13 -0.76 2.98 -10.32
N SER A 14 -2.01 3.40 -10.20
CA SER A 14 -3.01 3.06 -11.19
C SER A 14 -2.84 3.86 -12.49
N ALA A 15 -2.14 4.96 -12.42
CA ALA A 15 -1.93 5.80 -13.61
C ALA A 15 -0.84 5.25 -14.53
N CYS A 16 0.27 4.79 -13.95
CA CYS A 16 1.41 4.35 -14.76
C CYS A 16 1.88 2.94 -14.44
N ARG A 17 1.24 2.28 -13.48
CA ARG A 17 1.51 0.89 -13.09
C ARG A 17 2.87 0.66 -12.47
N THR A 18 3.53 1.72 -12.03
CA THR A 18 4.79 1.59 -11.33
C THR A 18 4.56 0.97 -9.96
N VAL A 19 5.41 0.03 -9.58
CA VAL A 19 5.33 -0.54 -8.25
C VAL A 19 5.78 0.51 -7.23
N LEU A 20 4.93 0.77 -6.25
CA LEU A 20 5.20 1.76 -5.22
C LEU A 20 5.78 1.11 -3.98
N TYR A 21 5.13 0.04 -3.50
CA TYR A 21 5.56 -0.65 -2.30
C TYR A 21 5.42 -2.15 -2.48
N LYS A 22 6.30 -2.88 -1.78
CA LYS A 22 6.03 -4.26 -1.42
C LYS A 22 5.53 -4.21 0.01
N TYR A 23 4.37 -4.77 0.25
CA TYR A 23 3.67 -4.57 1.51
C TYR A 23 3.16 -5.88 2.07
N ARG A 24 3.24 -6.03 3.39
CA ARG A 24 2.68 -7.20 4.07
C ARG A 24 1.27 -6.85 4.52
N LYS A 25 0.31 -7.42 3.85
CA LYS A 25 -1.07 -7.19 4.19
C LYS A 25 -1.60 -8.35 5.00
N GLY A 26 -2.21 -8.04 6.13
CA GLY A 26 -2.86 -9.05 6.95
C GLY A 26 -4.37 -8.92 6.84
N GLY A 27 -5.04 -10.03 7.07
CA GLY A 27 -6.48 -10.03 7.10
C GLY A 27 -7.11 -9.99 5.72
N ARG A 28 -8.41 -9.83 5.72
CA ARG A 28 -9.19 -9.78 4.50
C ARG A 28 -9.60 -8.34 4.19
N GLY A 29 -10.09 -8.16 3.00
CA GLY A 29 -10.62 -6.88 2.61
C GLY A 29 -9.66 -6.07 1.80
N SER A 30 -10.12 -4.90 1.40
CA SER A 30 -9.35 -4.01 0.56
C SER A 30 -8.26 -3.32 1.34
N LEU A 31 -7.25 -2.90 0.64
CA LEU A 31 -6.22 -2.09 1.24
C LEU A 31 -6.74 -0.67 1.37
N VAL A 32 -6.80 -0.16 2.60
CA VAL A 32 -7.29 1.18 2.87
C VAL A 32 -6.16 2.07 3.34
N LYS A 33 -5.23 1.51 4.10
CA LYS A 33 -4.11 2.28 4.63
C LYS A 33 -2.87 1.40 4.63
N CYS A 34 -1.73 2.04 4.56
CA CYS A 34 -0.45 1.37 4.67
C CYS A 34 0.21 1.79 5.96
N ARG A 35 0.67 0.80 6.72
CA ARG A 35 1.44 1.07 7.93
C ARG A 35 2.91 1.01 7.56
N PRO A 36 3.69 2.03 7.89
CA PRO A 36 5.11 2.04 7.49
C PRO A 36 5.88 0.80 7.92
N GLU A 37 5.55 0.26 9.10
CA GLU A 37 6.28 -0.90 9.60
C GLU A 37 6.00 -2.17 8.81
N ARG A 38 4.98 -2.17 7.97
CA ARG A 38 4.65 -3.33 7.14
C ARG A 38 5.12 -3.21 5.71
N ILE A 39 5.74 -2.09 5.39
CA ILE A 39 6.30 -1.89 4.05
C ILE A 39 7.63 -2.64 3.98
N LEU A 40 7.69 -3.63 3.12
CA LEU A 40 8.90 -4.42 2.95
C LEU A 40 9.90 -3.72 2.06
N LYS A 41 9.40 -3.03 1.06
CA LYS A 41 10.25 -2.30 0.16
C LYS A 41 9.50 -1.07 -0.33
N ASP A 42 10.16 0.07 -0.27
CA ASP A 42 9.59 1.34 -0.68
C ASP A 42 10.33 1.81 -1.92
N HIS A 43 9.61 1.88 -3.02
CA HIS A 43 10.17 2.33 -4.29
C HIS A 43 9.96 3.82 -4.51
N THR A 44 9.31 4.49 -3.55
CA THR A 44 9.02 5.91 -3.66
C THR A 44 10.11 6.71 -2.94
N LYS A 45 10.00 8.03 -3.05
CA LYS A 45 10.91 8.92 -2.35
C LYS A 45 10.41 9.27 -0.95
N GLY A 46 9.33 8.62 -0.51
CA GLY A 46 8.78 8.89 0.79
C GLY A 46 7.83 10.07 0.84
N ASP A 47 7.47 10.61 -0.30
CA ASP A 47 6.60 11.78 -0.38
C ASP A 47 5.15 11.42 -0.73
N LEU A 48 4.82 10.14 -0.73
CA LEU A 48 3.49 9.62 -1.04
C LEU A 48 3.05 9.96 -2.47
N ARG A 49 4.02 10.09 -3.34
CA ARG A 49 3.77 10.34 -4.75
C ARG A 49 4.48 9.29 -5.58
N CYS A 50 3.90 8.97 -6.70
CA CYS A 50 4.52 8.03 -7.62
C CYS A 50 5.84 8.61 -8.13
N PRO A 51 6.94 7.87 -8.04
CA PRO A 51 8.21 8.40 -8.52
C PRO A 51 8.31 8.53 -10.03
N ASP A 52 7.36 7.91 -10.73
CA ASP A 52 7.37 7.93 -12.20
C ASP A 52 6.47 9.02 -12.75
N CYS A 53 5.23 9.12 -12.29
CA CYS A 53 4.28 10.07 -12.85
C CYS A 53 3.92 11.21 -11.90
N GLY A 54 4.36 11.15 -10.65
CA GLY A 54 4.13 12.22 -9.71
C GLY A 54 2.75 12.26 -9.07
N SER A 55 1.90 11.30 -9.37
CA SER A 55 0.57 11.28 -8.78
C SER A 55 0.61 11.00 -7.31
N GLU A 56 -0.13 11.75 -6.53
CA GLU A 56 -0.29 11.49 -5.12
C GLU A 56 -1.19 10.27 -4.94
N PHE A 57 -0.71 9.25 -4.23
CA PHE A 57 -1.48 8.02 -4.08
C PHE A 57 -1.95 7.78 -2.66
N ALA A 58 -1.43 8.53 -1.70
CA ALA A 58 -1.80 8.34 -0.31
C ALA A 58 -1.56 9.63 0.44
N ARG A 59 -2.11 9.72 1.64
CA ARG A 59 -1.93 10.88 2.51
C ARG A 59 -1.51 10.41 3.88
N PHE A 60 -0.61 11.15 4.48
CA PHE A 60 -0.17 10.86 5.83
C PHE A 60 -1.32 11.14 6.80
N LYS A 61 -1.51 10.23 7.74
CA LYS A 61 -2.54 10.39 8.73
C LYS A 61 -2.14 9.64 9.99
N VAL A 62 -2.50 10.18 11.14
CA VAL A 62 -2.30 9.48 12.40
C VAL A 62 -3.61 8.79 12.72
N MET A 63 -3.56 7.48 12.86
CA MET A 63 -4.72 6.66 13.13
C MET A 63 -4.47 5.85 14.38
N GLY A 64 -5.33 6.02 15.38
CA GLY A 64 -5.17 5.30 16.62
C GLY A 64 -3.84 5.56 17.30
N GLY A 65 -3.31 6.75 17.15
CA GLY A 65 -2.03 7.10 17.74
C GLY A 65 -0.82 6.63 16.96
N HIS A 66 -1.02 6.05 15.77
CA HIS A 66 0.08 5.54 14.97
C HIS A 66 0.07 6.18 13.58
N PRO A 67 1.26 6.46 13.03
CA PRO A 67 1.31 7.01 11.69
C PRO A 67 0.84 5.99 10.65
N ALA A 68 0.15 6.45 9.65
CA ALA A 68 -0.30 5.60 8.57
C ALA A 68 -0.39 6.42 7.30
N HIS A 69 -0.34 5.72 6.16
CA HIS A 69 -0.54 6.35 4.87
C HIS A 69 -1.91 5.91 4.37
N LYS A 70 -2.86 6.80 4.41
CA LYS A 70 -4.19 6.47 3.95
C LYS A 70 -4.21 6.53 2.43
N VAL A 71 -4.53 5.40 1.82
CA VAL A 71 -4.52 5.26 0.37
C VAL A 71 -5.70 6.03 -0.22
N ILE A 72 -5.42 6.77 -1.29
CA ILE A 72 -6.47 7.47 -2.03
C ILE A 72 -7.09 6.47 -2.98
N GLN A 73 -8.38 6.22 -2.83
CA GLN A 73 -9.07 5.23 -3.63
C GLN A 73 -9.01 5.61 -5.11
N GLY A 74 -8.74 4.62 -5.95
CA GLY A 74 -8.62 4.84 -7.37
C GLY A 74 -7.25 5.27 -7.84
N LYS A 75 -6.34 5.57 -6.92
CA LYS A 75 -5.00 5.99 -7.28
C LYS A 75 -4.00 4.85 -7.27
N VAL A 76 -4.35 3.73 -6.68
CA VAL A 76 -3.48 2.56 -6.64
C VAL A 76 -4.29 1.31 -6.96
N PHE A 77 -3.57 0.28 -7.37
CA PHE A 77 -4.14 -1.06 -7.44
C PHE A 77 -3.12 -2.01 -6.84
N THR A 78 -3.58 -3.19 -6.48
CA THR A 78 -2.73 -4.16 -5.81
C THR A 78 -2.63 -5.43 -6.62
N LYS A 79 -1.49 -6.08 -6.50
CA LYS A 79 -1.27 -7.40 -7.09
C LYS A 79 -0.95 -8.37 -5.98
N GLY A 80 -1.42 -9.59 -6.13
CA GLY A 80 -1.15 -10.63 -5.14
C GLY A 80 -2.21 -10.78 -4.08
N MET A 81 -3.32 -10.06 -4.21
CA MET A 81 -4.40 -10.15 -3.24
C MET A 81 -5.43 -11.20 -3.60
N SER A 82 -5.54 -11.56 -4.86
CA SER A 82 -6.53 -12.53 -5.21
C SER A 82 -6.11 -13.89 -4.76
N ARG A 83 -7.00 -14.51 -4.56
CA ARG A 83 -6.66 -15.76 -4.24
C ARG A 83 -7.45 -16.68 -4.73
N LYS A 84 -7.41 -17.21 -5.09
CA LYS A 84 -8.10 -18.01 -5.52
C LYS A 84 -8.44 -18.69 -4.95
#